data_2a844f1219b091abac8aff07a8ed4a68
#
_entry.id   2a844f1219b091abac8aff07a8ed4a68
#
_cell.length_a   1.000
_cell.length_b   1.000
_cell.length_c   1.000
_cell.angle_alpha   90.00
_cell.angle_beta   90.00
_cell.angle_gamma   90.00
#
_symmetry.space_group_name_H-M   'P 1'
#
loop_
_entity.id
_entity.type
_entity.pdbx_description
1 polymer ?
#
loop_
_entity_poly.entity_id
_entity_poly.type
_entity_poly.pdbx_seq_one_letter_code
_entity_poly.pdbx_strand_id
1 'polypeptide(L)'
;MSIDWNAVSAISETIGAVAVVVSLLYVAVQLHQSTKAIVANSRQGVLDCEITLLGDYITHAIDPHLIGDEVKLSPEDERRLTWIVIKALRIREAAWHQYVLGTLDEDSWNSYMAPVAGIFSTRRARKVLDFYVGAPPFMKLIRERLTDLPEQTPTA
;
A
#
# COMPACT_ATOMS: atom_id res chain seq x y z
N MET A 1 -50.02 -0.04 -50.59
CA MET A 1 -49.20 0.68 -49.63
C MET A 1 -47.77 0.26 -49.84
N SER A 2 -46.96 1.03 -50.53
CA SER A 2 -45.54 0.68 -50.74
C SER A 2 -44.71 1.09 -49.50
N ILE A 3 -43.98 0.18 -48.94
CA ILE A 3 -43.06 0.45 -47.84
C ILE A 3 -41.91 1.24 -48.41
N ASP A 4 -41.61 2.41 -47.83
CA ASP A 4 -40.40 3.18 -48.17
C ASP A 4 -39.20 2.61 -47.44
N TRP A 5 -38.45 1.76 -48.14
CA TRP A 5 -37.25 1.12 -47.59
C TRP A 5 -36.14 2.07 -47.23
N ASN A 6 -36.07 3.25 -47.86
CA ASN A 6 -35.08 4.28 -47.51
C ASN A 6 -35.39 4.88 -46.13
N ALA A 7 -36.66 5.15 -45.84
CA ALA A 7 -37.06 5.64 -44.53
C ALA A 7 -36.82 4.60 -43.40
N VAL A 8 -37.09 3.32 -43.67
CA VAL A 8 -36.81 2.22 -42.73
C VAL A 8 -35.30 2.12 -42.45
N SER A 9 -34.45 2.19 -43.48
CA SER A 9 -33.00 2.15 -43.34
C SER A 9 -32.48 3.34 -42.49
N ALA A 10 -32.92 4.56 -42.78
CA ALA A 10 -32.49 5.76 -42.04
C ALA A 10 -32.90 5.71 -40.56
N ILE A 11 -34.09 5.21 -40.25
CA ILE A 11 -34.54 5.00 -38.89
C ILE A 11 -33.67 3.97 -38.14
N SER A 12 -33.42 2.83 -38.81
CA SER A 12 -32.59 1.75 -38.22
C SER A 12 -31.17 2.19 -37.98
N GLU A 13 -30.58 2.96 -38.89
CA GLU A 13 -29.24 3.54 -38.72
C GLU A 13 -29.20 4.53 -37.51
N THR A 14 -30.20 5.40 -37.40
CA THR A 14 -30.30 6.32 -36.28
C THR A 14 -30.45 5.59 -34.93
N ILE A 15 -31.30 4.56 -34.87
CA ILE A 15 -31.46 3.75 -33.67
C ILE A 15 -30.14 3.05 -33.33
N GLY A 16 -29.46 2.49 -34.33
CA GLY A 16 -28.16 1.84 -34.15
C GLY A 16 -27.10 2.79 -33.58
N ALA A 17 -27.02 4.02 -34.16
CA ALA A 17 -26.12 5.03 -33.67
C ALA A 17 -26.38 5.44 -32.21
N VAL A 18 -27.64 5.66 -31.86
CA VAL A 18 -28.04 5.97 -30.47
C VAL A 18 -27.71 4.81 -29.52
N ALA A 19 -27.97 3.57 -29.90
CA ALA A 19 -27.65 2.39 -29.09
C ALA A 19 -26.15 2.27 -28.82
N VAL A 20 -25.30 2.58 -29.80
CA VAL A 20 -23.82 2.59 -29.64
C VAL A 20 -23.42 3.68 -28.63
N VAL A 21 -23.94 4.90 -28.74
CA VAL A 21 -23.64 5.98 -27.80
C VAL A 21 -24.04 5.63 -26.38
N VAL A 22 -25.25 5.09 -26.18
CA VAL A 22 -25.72 4.64 -24.87
C VAL A 22 -24.83 3.54 -24.29
N SER A 23 -24.42 2.58 -25.11
CA SER A 23 -23.50 1.51 -24.70
C SER A 23 -22.14 2.05 -24.27
N LEU A 24 -21.57 3.01 -25.02
CA LEU A 24 -20.31 3.65 -24.64
C LEU A 24 -20.40 4.43 -23.33
N LEU A 25 -21.49 5.17 -23.11
CA LEU A 25 -21.73 5.86 -21.84
C LEU A 25 -21.84 4.88 -20.68
N TYR A 26 -22.54 3.77 -20.89
CA TYR A 26 -22.68 2.70 -19.87
C TYR A 26 -21.31 2.11 -19.51
N VAL A 27 -20.49 1.78 -20.51
CA VAL A 27 -19.12 1.26 -20.30
C VAL A 27 -18.25 2.29 -19.57
N ALA A 28 -18.34 3.57 -19.92
CA ALA A 28 -17.59 4.62 -19.26
C ALA A 28 -17.94 4.72 -17.75
N VAL A 29 -19.23 4.64 -17.41
CA VAL A 29 -19.71 4.62 -16.03
C VAL A 29 -19.19 3.38 -15.29
N GLN A 30 -19.25 2.19 -15.92
CA GLN A 30 -18.75 0.95 -15.33
C GLN A 30 -17.24 1.02 -15.06
N LEU A 31 -16.44 1.53 -16.01
CA LEU A 31 -15.00 1.71 -15.83
C LEU A 31 -14.69 2.64 -14.65
N HIS A 32 -15.42 3.74 -14.54
CA HIS A 32 -15.24 4.67 -13.43
C HIS A 32 -15.56 4.02 -12.05
N GLN A 33 -16.65 3.26 -11.97
CA GLN A 33 -17.01 2.52 -10.76
C GLN A 33 -15.97 1.44 -10.42
N SER A 34 -15.51 0.69 -11.43
CA SER A 34 -14.48 -0.34 -11.28
C SER A 34 -13.16 0.24 -10.76
N THR A 35 -12.73 1.38 -11.30
CA THR A 35 -11.52 2.08 -10.83
C THR A 35 -11.64 2.48 -9.36
N LYS A 36 -12.77 3.04 -8.94
CA LYS A 36 -13.02 3.38 -7.53
C LYS A 36 -12.96 2.14 -6.62
N ALA A 37 -13.54 1.02 -7.07
CA ALA A 37 -13.50 -0.23 -6.31
C ALA A 37 -12.07 -0.77 -6.17
N ILE A 38 -11.24 -0.68 -7.22
CA ILE A 38 -9.83 -1.10 -7.18
C ILE A 38 -9.06 -0.26 -6.16
N VAL A 39 -9.21 1.07 -6.16
CA VAL A 39 -8.55 1.97 -5.20
C VAL A 39 -8.99 1.65 -3.77
N ALA A 40 -10.28 1.45 -3.53
CA ALA A 40 -10.80 1.09 -2.21
C ALA A 40 -10.25 -0.26 -1.72
N ASN A 41 -10.23 -1.28 -2.58
CA ASN A 41 -9.69 -2.60 -2.25
C ASN A 41 -8.18 -2.56 -1.98
N SER A 42 -7.42 -1.76 -2.74
CA SER A 42 -6.00 -1.57 -2.52
C SER A 42 -5.72 -0.99 -1.14
N ARG A 43 -6.45 0.04 -0.75
CA ARG A 43 -6.35 0.66 0.58
C ARG A 43 -6.73 -0.32 1.70
N GLN A 44 -7.84 -1.05 1.52
CA GLN A 44 -8.28 -2.08 2.46
C GLN A 44 -7.22 -3.15 2.67
N GLY A 45 -6.58 -3.64 1.59
CA GLY A 45 -5.56 -4.68 1.68
C GLY A 45 -4.33 -4.26 2.49
N VAL A 46 -3.87 -3.00 2.37
CA VAL A 46 -2.75 -2.50 3.19
C VAL A 46 -3.18 -2.34 4.64
N LEU A 47 -4.40 -1.83 4.90
CA LEU A 47 -4.93 -1.67 6.25
C LEU A 47 -5.06 -3.01 6.98
N ASP A 48 -5.54 -4.06 6.31
CA ASP A 48 -5.67 -5.41 6.88
C ASP A 48 -4.28 -5.97 7.28
N CYS A 49 -3.26 -5.71 6.47
CA CYS A 49 -1.88 -6.07 6.81
C CYS A 49 -1.36 -5.31 8.04
N GLU A 50 -1.66 -4.02 8.18
CA GLU A 50 -1.30 -3.21 9.36
C GLU A 50 -2.00 -3.72 10.62
N ILE A 51 -3.30 -4.01 10.56
CA ILE A 51 -4.06 -4.59 11.69
C ILE A 51 -3.44 -5.93 12.12
N THR A 52 -3.05 -6.76 11.15
CA THR A 52 -2.37 -8.04 11.44
C THR A 52 -1.00 -7.83 12.10
N LEU A 53 -0.25 -6.80 11.69
CA LEU A 53 1.03 -6.45 12.32
C LEU A 53 0.84 -5.97 13.75
N LEU A 54 -0.16 -5.13 14.02
CA LEU A 54 -0.52 -4.71 15.37
C LEU A 54 -0.92 -5.89 16.26
N GLY A 55 -1.64 -6.86 15.67
CA GLY A 55 -1.96 -8.13 16.35
C GLY A 55 -0.71 -8.91 16.78
N ASP A 56 0.33 -8.95 15.94
CA ASP A 56 1.61 -9.58 16.29
C ASP A 56 2.31 -8.85 17.45
N TYR A 57 2.32 -7.51 17.47
CA TYR A 57 2.89 -6.73 18.57
C TYR A 57 2.22 -7.07 19.90
N ILE A 58 0.89 -7.13 19.91
CA ILE A 58 0.12 -7.45 21.12
C ILE A 58 0.35 -8.89 21.56
N THR A 59 0.28 -9.85 20.63
CA THR A 59 0.36 -11.28 20.91
C THR A 59 1.73 -11.66 21.48
N HIS A 60 2.79 -11.04 20.98
CA HIS A 60 4.16 -11.37 21.40
C HIS A 60 4.72 -10.40 22.43
N ALA A 61 3.99 -9.32 22.78
CA ALA A 61 4.46 -8.24 23.62
C ALA A 61 5.80 -7.64 23.13
N ILE A 62 6.00 -7.63 21.80
CA ILE A 62 7.20 -7.14 21.12
C ILE A 62 6.77 -6.00 20.20
N ASP A 63 7.07 -4.77 20.60
CA ASP A 63 6.84 -3.57 19.81
C ASP A 63 8.19 -2.93 19.47
N PRO A 64 8.57 -2.87 18.17
CA PRO A 64 9.82 -2.24 17.75
C PRO A 64 9.95 -0.77 18.14
N HIS A 65 8.82 -0.08 18.39
CA HIS A 65 8.81 1.32 18.81
C HIS A 65 9.16 1.50 20.29
N LEU A 66 8.93 0.46 21.11
CA LEU A 66 9.08 0.53 22.59
C LEU A 66 10.30 -0.22 23.11
N ILE A 67 10.87 -1.13 22.30
CA ILE A 67 12.01 -1.96 22.72
C ILE A 67 13.31 -1.29 22.27
N GLY A 68 13.99 -0.61 23.20
CA GLY A 68 15.31 -0.02 22.97
C GLY A 68 16.44 -1.05 22.88
N ASP A 69 17.62 -0.61 22.41
CA ASP A 69 18.81 -1.47 22.28
C ASP A 69 19.36 -1.96 23.63
N GLU A 70 19.04 -1.26 24.74
CA GLU A 70 19.42 -1.59 26.11
C GLU A 70 18.66 -2.81 26.69
N VAL A 71 17.49 -3.12 26.13
CA VAL A 71 16.68 -4.25 26.57
C VAL A 71 17.30 -5.56 26.10
N LYS A 72 17.64 -6.44 27.04
CA LYS A 72 18.11 -7.79 26.72
C LYS A 72 16.92 -8.66 26.35
N LEU A 73 16.85 -9.07 25.10
CA LEU A 73 15.87 -10.02 24.60
C LEU A 73 16.43 -11.45 24.65
N SER A 74 15.53 -12.43 24.78
CA SER A 74 15.89 -13.82 24.55
C SER A 74 16.24 -14.04 23.07
N PRO A 75 17.04 -15.07 22.72
CA PRO A 75 17.31 -15.41 21.31
C PRO A 75 16.04 -15.66 20.48
N GLU A 76 14.97 -16.10 21.13
CA GLU A 76 13.68 -16.30 20.48
C GLU A 76 12.99 -14.95 20.20
N ASP A 77 12.99 -14.03 21.15
CA ASP A 77 12.38 -12.72 20.99
C ASP A 77 13.16 -11.84 20.00
N GLU A 78 14.50 -11.98 19.93
CA GLU A 78 15.32 -11.35 18.89
C GLU A 78 14.90 -11.83 17.49
N ARG A 79 14.63 -13.12 17.31
CA ARG A 79 14.13 -13.65 16.05
C ARG A 79 12.72 -13.15 15.75
N ARG A 80 11.83 -13.10 16.75
CA ARG A 80 10.47 -12.56 16.60
C ARG A 80 10.50 -11.10 16.18
N LEU A 81 11.30 -10.27 16.87
CA LEU A 81 11.49 -8.86 16.53
C LEU A 81 11.98 -8.71 15.09
N THR A 82 12.96 -9.51 14.67
CA THR A 82 13.46 -9.51 13.30
C THR A 82 12.34 -9.76 12.28
N TRP A 83 11.51 -10.78 12.49
CA TRP A 83 10.41 -11.11 11.60
C TRP A 83 9.31 -10.04 11.61
N ILE A 84 9.04 -9.44 12.75
CA ILE A 84 8.10 -8.32 12.89
C ILE A 84 8.59 -7.11 12.07
N VAL A 85 9.87 -6.77 12.15
CA VAL A 85 10.46 -5.68 11.36
C VAL A 85 10.43 -5.99 9.86
N ILE A 86 10.73 -7.23 9.46
CA ILE A 86 10.60 -7.66 8.06
C ILE A 86 9.16 -7.53 7.58
N LYS A 87 8.18 -7.97 8.38
CA LYS A 87 6.76 -7.85 8.05
C LYS A 87 6.36 -6.37 7.89
N ALA A 88 6.81 -5.53 8.81
CA ALA A 88 6.58 -4.09 8.74
C ALA A 88 7.15 -3.47 7.44
N LEU A 89 8.37 -3.87 7.02
CA LEU A 89 8.95 -3.43 5.74
C LEU A 89 8.13 -3.91 4.54
N ARG A 90 7.68 -5.17 4.54
CA ARG A 90 6.87 -5.72 3.44
C ARG A 90 5.55 -4.98 3.26
N ILE A 91 4.91 -4.58 4.34
CA ILE A 91 3.68 -3.79 4.29
C ILE A 91 3.96 -2.42 3.66
N ARG A 92 5.05 -1.75 4.05
CA ARG A 92 5.45 -0.45 3.47
C ARG A 92 5.85 -0.57 2.01
N GLU A 93 6.53 -1.65 1.63
CA GLU A 93 6.86 -1.92 0.23
C GLU A 93 5.59 -2.16 -0.61
N ALA A 94 4.61 -2.90 -0.08
CA ALA A 94 3.32 -3.09 -0.75
C ALA A 94 2.56 -1.76 -0.91
N ALA A 95 2.54 -0.93 0.14
CA ALA A 95 1.95 0.41 0.07
C ALA A 95 2.69 1.32 -0.94
N TRP A 96 4.03 1.22 -1.00
CA TRP A 96 4.84 1.94 -1.99
C TRP A 96 4.48 1.55 -3.42
N HIS A 97 4.33 0.25 -3.71
CA HIS A 97 3.91 -0.21 -5.03
C HIS A 97 2.53 0.34 -5.40
N GLN A 98 1.59 0.36 -4.47
CA GLN A 98 0.25 0.90 -4.72
C GLN A 98 0.28 2.42 -4.94
N TYR A 99 1.11 3.14 -4.20
CA TYR A 99 1.32 4.57 -4.39
C TYR A 99 1.91 4.88 -5.78
N VAL A 100 2.95 4.16 -6.19
CA VAL A 100 3.58 4.31 -7.52
C VAL A 100 2.61 3.99 -8.66
N LEU A 101 1.71 3.00 -8.46
CA LEU A 101 0.66 2.65 -9.42
C LEU A 101 -0.53 3.62 -9.40
N GLY A 102 -0.55 4.61 -8.50
CA GLY A 102 -1.64 5.58 -8.37
C GLY A 102 -2.93 5.00 -7.77
N THR A 103 -2.87 3.82 -7.12
CA THR A 103 -4.00 3.20 -6.42
C THR A 103 -4.04 3.54 -4.93
N LEU A 104 -3.03 4.23 -4.42
CA LEU A 104 -2.96 4.80 -3.07
C LEU A 104 -2.68 6.30 -3.20
N ASP A 105 -3.44 7.13 -2.49
CA ASP A 105 -3.23 8.58 -2.45
C ASP A 105 -2.04 8.96 -1.56
N GLU A 106 -1.56 10.20 -1.71
CA GLU A 106 -0.39 10.72 -1.01
C GLU A 106 -0.59 10.76 0.51
N ASP A 107 -1.77 11.13 0.98
CA ASP A 107 -2.08 11.19 2.42
C ASP A 107 -2.02 9.80 3.05
N SER A 108 -2.63 8.82 2.39
CA SER A 108 -2.56 7.42 2.80
C SER A 108 -1.13 6.89 2.79
N TRP A 109 -0.37 7.18 1.73
CA TRP A 109 1.05 6.82 1.64
C TRP A 109 1.86 7.40 2.81
N ASN A 110 1.72 8.70 3.08
CA ASN A 110 2.41 9.37 4.18
C ASN A 110 2.04 8.78 5.55
N SER A 111 0.77 8.43 5.74
CA SER A 111 0.29 7.74 6.95
C SER A 111 0.98 6.39 7.15
N TYR A 112 1.09 5.55 6.10
CA TYR A 112 1.78 4.26 6.18
C TYR A 112 3.30 4.40 6.39
N MET A 113 3.90 5.49 5.95
CA MET A 113 5.32 5.75 6.13
C MET A 113 5.68 6.40 7.46
N ALA A 114 4.72 7.00 8.16
CA ALA A 114 4.96 7.68 9.44
C ALA A 114 5.63 6.78 10.51
N PRO A 115 5.25 5.49 10.68
CA PRO A 115 5.86 4.62 11.69
C PRO A 115 7.30 4.20 11.39
N VAL A 116 7.82 4.41 10.18
CA VAL A 116 9.17 3.95 9.79
C VAL A 116 10.25 4.46 10.74
N ALA A 117 10.18 5.72 11.13
CA ALA A 117 11.13 6.32 12.06
C ALA A 117 11.19 5.57 13.40
N GLY A 118 10.03 5.26 13.98
CA GLY A 118 9.92 4.54 15.24
C GLY A 118 10.37 3.09 15.12
N ILE A 119 9.94 2.36 14.06
CA ILE A 119 10.33 0.97 13.83
C ILE A 119 11.86 0.82 13.74
N PHE A 120 12.54 1.77 13.09
CA PHE A 120 13.99 1.76 12.88
C PHE A 120 14.75 2.67 13.84
N SER A 121 14.17 2.97 15.02
CA SER A 121 14.84 3.76 16.06
C SER A 121 16.07 3.04 16.63
N THR A 122 16.07 1.69 16.67
CA THR A 122 17.12 0.88 17.27
C THR A 122 18.13 0.34 16.24
N ARG A 123 19.37 0.08 16.68
CA ARG A 123 20.41 -0.56 15.85
C ARG A 123 20.02 -1.96 15.41
N ARG A 124 19.34 -2.73 16.30
CA ARG A 124 18.89 -4.09 16.00
C ARG A 124 17.84 -4.11 14.88
N ALA A 125 16.91 -3.17 14.87
CA ALA A 125 15.95 -3.04 13.78
C ALA A 125 16.63 -2.63 12.47
N ARG A 126 17.58 -1.68 12.52
CA ARG A 126 18.34 -1.24 11.34
C ARG A 126 19.18 -2.35 10.71
N LYS A 127 19.71 -3.30 11.48
CA LYS A 127 20.42 -4.48 10.94
C LYS A 127 19.58 -5.31 9.98
N VAL A 128 18.26 -5.27 10.08
CA VAL A 128 17.38 -5.96 9.15
C VAL A 128 17.56 -5.44 7.73
N LEU A 129 17.89 -4.15 7.56
CA LEU A 129 18.10 -3.54 6.24
C LEU A 129 19.33 -4.08 5.50
N ASP A 130 20.26 -4.73 6.22
CA ASP A 130 21.50 -5.27 5.64
C ASP A 130 21.24 -6.55 4.82
N PHE A 131 20.20 -7.30 5.20
CA PHE A 131 19.85 -8.56 4.54
C PHE A 131 18.43 -8.58 3.93
N TYR A 132 17.65 -7.52 4.15
CA TYR A 132 16.31 -7.42 3.55
C TYR A 132 16.42 -7.19 2.04
N VAL A 133 15.76 -8.04 1.26
CA VAL A 133 15.69 -7.94 -0.20
C VAL A 133 14.33 -7.34 -0.59
N GLY A 134 14.32 -6.07 -0.92
CA GLY A 134 13.16 -5.32 -1.40
C GLY A 134 13.42 -4.66 -2.74
N ALA A 135 12.39 -4.02 -3.32
CA ALA A 135 12.53 -3.26 -4.56
C ALA A 135 13.61 -2.16 -4.41
N PRO A 136 14.62 -2.08 -5.31
CA PRO A 136 15.72 -1.14 -5.14
C PRO A 136 15.29 0.33 -4.94
N PRO A 137 14.28 0.88 -5.66
CA PRO A 137 13.83 2.26 -5.43
C PRO A 137 13.18 2.44 -4.05
N PHE A 138 12.43 1.45 -3.57
CA PHE A 138 11.85 1.47 -2.23
C PHE A 138 12.95 1.44 -1.16
N MET A 139 13.95 0.57 -1.31
CA MET A 139 15.08 0.48 -0.37
C MET A 139 15.89 1.77 -0.31
N LYS A 140 16.07 2.44 -1.45
CA LYS A 140 16.71 3.76 -1.49
C LYS A 140 15.90 4.78 -0.68
N LEU A 141 14.58 4.85 -0.90
CA LEU A 141 13.68 5.74 -0.17
C LEU A 141 13.72 5.49 1.35
N ILE A 142 13.71 4.23 1.79
CA ILE A 142 13.81 3.89 3.21
C ILE A 142 15.14 4.38 3.81
N ARG A 143 16.26 4.14 3.13
CA ARG A 143 17.58 4.56 3.61
C ARG A 143 17.71 6.08 3.70
N GLU A 144 17.24 6.82 2.69
CA GLU A 144 17.22 8.28 2.68
C GLU A 144 16.40 8.80 3.87
N ARG A 145 15.19 8.26 4.08
CA ARG A 145 14.32 8.68 5.19
C ARG A 145 14.92 8.39 6.57
N LEU A 146 15.74 7.36 6.69
CA LEU A 146 16.42 7.03 7.96
C LEU A 146 17.70 7.84 8.19
N THR A 147 18.32 8.35 7.12
CA THR A 147 19.50 9.23 7.23
C THR A 147 19.13 10.60 7.79
N ASP A 148 17.91 11.08 7.49
CA ASP A 148 17.40 12.36 7.99
C ASP A 148 16.94 12.32 9.45
N LEU A 149 16.93 11.13 10.08
CA LEU A 149 16.58 10.99 11.48
C LEU A 149 17.82 11.17 12.36
N PRO A 150 17.77 12.04 13.39
CA PRO A 150 18.85 12.12 14.37
C PRO A 150 19.05 10.75 15.01
N GLU A 151 20.31 10.27 15.07
CA GLU A 151 20.64 9.12 15.92
C GLU A 151 20.18 9.44 17.34
N GLN A 152 19.26 8.64 17.86
CA GLN A 152 18.90 8.77 19.27
C GLN A 152 20.13 8.41 20.09
N THR A 153 20.82 9.43 20.56
CA THR A 153 21.88 9.27 21.55
C THR A 153 21.25 8.63 22.77
N PRO A 154 21.80 7.54 23.33
CA PRO A 154 21.28 6.98 24.56
C PRO A 154 21.29 8.10 25.62
N THR A 155 20.12 8.48 26.11
CA THR A 155 20.01 9.29 27.33
C THR A 155 20.58 8.44 28.45
N ALA A 156 21.69 8.93 29.01
CA ALA A 156 22.42 8.33 30.13
C ALA A 156 21.57 8.31 31.40
#